data_4dce1e224c1b847084856c3c1f4f37fb
#
_entry.id   4dce1e224c1b847084856c3c1f4f37fb
#
_cell.length_a   1.000
_cell.length_b   1.000
_cell.length_c   1.000
_cell.angle_alpha   90.00
_cell.angle_beta   90.00
_cell.angle_gamma   90.00
#
_symmetry.space_group_name_H-M   'P 1'
#
loop_
_entity.id
_entity.type
_entity.pdbx_description
1 polymer ?
#
loop_
_entity_poly.entity_id
_entity_poly.type
_entity_poly.pdbx_seq_one_letter_code
_entity_poly.pdbx_strand_id
1 'polypeptide(L)'
;MKKIKNLLVLLLVLIATVSLTACGKNDKKEEKKEEKTEQSTEKKVLNVTNTDLFIDPETIKEFEKEYNCKVNYTFFEENEEYYTKLKSGAEKYDVIVASDYMVDTMIKENMLEKLDKNKIPNMDKVKKEYRNLVFDPTFEYSVPYTIGNIGIAYDKSKQEKVDSWADLWDKKNKGEVVMLDGSRFTMAIAMIKEGIDPNSTKVEDIEKAKNSLIAQKKIVKNYVGDDQAKDNLISGDSKLTCIWGGEALLAKDENKNVEFVFPKEGAIFIFDNWVIPKVSENKELAAKFIDFMSRPEISARNCNFVKYGSPID
;
A
#
# COMPACT_ATOMS: atom_id res chain seq x y z
N MET A 1 23.49 39.39 -34.20
CA MET A 1 22.53 39.29 -33.11
C MET A 1 21.92 40.61 -32.63
N LYS A 2 21.82 41.64 -33.46
CA LYS A 2 21.24 42.96 -33.14
C LYS A 2 19.98 43.34 -33.94
N LYS A 3 19.47 42.46 -34.83
CA LYS A 3 18.30 42.73 -35.71
C LYS A 3 17.01 42.03 -35.34
N ILE A 4 17.00 41.20 -34.30
CA ILE A 4 15.79 40.47 -33.85
C ILE A 4 15.09 41.13 -32.67
N LYS A 5 15.75 42.05 -31.96
CA LYS A 5 15.14 42.77 -30.80
C LYS A 5 14.17 43.91 -31.19
N ASN A 6 14.20 44.41 -32.43
CA ASN A 6 13.34 45.52 -32.82
C ASN A 6 12.02 45.11 -33.50
N LEU A 7 11.78 43.82 -33.71
CA LEU A 7 10.52 43.34 -34.32
C LEU A 7 9.44 42.95 -33.28
N LEU A 8 9.82 42.79 -31.99
CA LEU A 8 8.88 42.43 -30.89
C LEU A 8 8.25 43.62 -30.17
N VAL A 9 8.75 44.84 -30.44
CA VAL A 9 8.22 46.08 -29.80
C VAL A 9 7.14 46.75 -30.65
N LEU A 10 7.00 46.39 -31.93
CA LEU A 10 6.04 47.01 -32.87
C LEU A 10 4.67 46.28 -32.92
N LEU A 11 4.51 45.14 -32.22
CA LEU A 11 3.26 44.38 -32.23
C LEU A 11 2.38 44.62 -31.02
N LEU A 12 2.76 45.48 -30.08
CA LEU A 12 2.05 45.73 -28.80
C LEU A 12 1.35 47.10 -28.75
N VAL A 13 1.29 47.88 -29.86
CA VAL A 13 0.68 49.22 -29.88
C VAL A 13 -0.58 49.28 -30.74
N LEU A 14 -1.08 48.19 -31.32
CA LEU A 14 -2.25 48.24 -32.25
C LEU A 14 -3.57 47.64 -31.74
N ILE A 15 -3.74 47.48 -30.42
CA ILE A 15 -5.02 46.98 -29.82
C ILE A 15 -5.51 47.93 -28.71
N ALA A 16 -5.53 49.22 -28.97
CA ALA A 16 -6.13 50.16 -28.03
C ALA A 16 -6.75 51.39 -28.70
N THR A 17 -7.62 51.17 -29.69
CA THR A 17 -8.55 52.26 -30.12
C THR A 17 -9.66 51.64 -30.94
N VAL A 18 -10.77 51.21 -30.34
CA VAL A 18 -12.15 51.31 -30.86
C VAL A 18 -13.09 50.98 -29.68
N SER A 19 -13.55 52.02 -28.99
CA SER A 19 -14.81 51.95 -28.24
C SER A 19 -15.15 53.37 -27.78
N LEU A 20 -15.93 54.07 -28.57
CA LEU A 20 -16.79 55.17 -28.12
C LEU A 20 -17.59 55.64 -29.35
N THR A 21 -18.88 55.27 -29.39
CA THR A 21 -20.02 56.13 -29.74
C THR A 21 -21.18 55.26 -30.17
N ALA A 22 -22.24 55.28 -29.39
CA ALA A 22 -23.57 55.56 -29.87
C ALA A 22 -24.57 55.37 -28.72
N CYS A 23 -25.05 56.50 -28.17
CA CYS A 23 -26.32 56.58 -27.46
C CYS A 23 -27.48 56.51 -28.46
N GLY A 24 -28.50 55.69 -28.16
CA GLY A 24 -29.78 55.67 -28.88
C GLY A 24 -30.80 54.89 -28.06
N LYS A 25 -31.75 55.64 -27.43
CA LYS A 25 -32.93 55.10 -26.73
C LYS A 25 -33.77 54.23 -27.63
N ASN A 26 -34.25 53.09 -27.14
CA ASN A 26 -35.68 52.75 -27.15
C ASN A 26 -35.99 51.50 -26.27
N ASP A 27 -37.14 51.62 -25.63
CA ASP A 27 -37.75 50.71 -24.68
C ASP A 27 -38.11 49.34 -25.29
N LYS A 28 -37.97 48.27 -24.50
CA LYS A 28 -38.96 47.24 -24.11
C LYS A 28 -38.41 45.83 -23.98
N LYS A 29 -38.87 45.27 -22.87
CA LYS A 29 -38.85 43.84 -22.46
C LYS A 29 -37.59 43.27 -21.87
N GLU A 30 -37.62 43.20 -20.55
CA GLU A 30 -36.86 42.28 -19.71
C GLU A 30 -37.19 40.83 -20.08
N GLU A 31 -36.28 40.15 -20.76
CA GLU A 31 -36.13 38.71 -20.64
C GLU A 31 -34.94 38.45 -19.72
N LYS A 32 -35.24 37.99 -18.51
CA LYS A 32 -34.23 37.41 -17.61
C LYS A 32 -33.60 36.22 -18.30
N LYS A 33 -32.44 36.40 -18.92
CA LYS A 33 -31.51 35.33 -19.16
C LYS A 33 -30.85 34.99 -17.80
N GLU A 34 -31.26 33.87 -17.21
CA GLU A 34 -30.45 33.20 -16.20
C GLU A 34 -29.12 32.84 -16.85
N GLU A 35 -28.07 33.60 -16.56
CA GLU A 35 -26.72 33.19 -16.74
C GLU A 35 -26.50 32.01 -15.80
N LYS A 36 -26.63 30.79 -16.33
CA LYS A 36 -26.01 29.62 -15.71
C LYS A 36 -24.48 29.85 -15.73
N THR A 37 -23.97 30.33 -14.64
CA THR A 37 -22.55 30.27 -14.34
C THR A 37 -22.21 28.79 -14.26
N GLU A 38 -21.68 28.20 -15.33
CA GLU A 38 -20.96 26.94 -15.27
C GLU A 38 -19.69 27.23 -14.44
N GLN A 39 -19.81 27.10 -13.12
CA GLN A 39 -18.66 26.88 -12.27
C GLN A 39 -18.05 25.55 -12.72
N SER A 40 -16.97 25.61 -13.47
CA SER A 40 -16.07 24.48 -13.62
C SER A 40 -15.51 24.17 -12.22
N THR A 41 -16.22 23.36 -11.46
CA THR A 41 -15.70 22.84 -10.19
C THR A 41 -14.56 21.92 -10.54
N GLU A 42 -13.35 22.42 -10.39
CA GLU A 42 -12.14 21.62 -10.46
C GLU A 42 -12.32 20.43 -9.50
N LYS A 43 -12.24 19.20 -10.02
CA LYS A 43 -12.43 18.00 -9.20
C LYS A 43 -11.35 17.96 -8.14
N LYS A 44 -11.73 17.71 -6.89
CA LYS A 44 -10.76 17.47 -5.82
C LYS A 44 -9.88 16.28 -6.17
N VAL A 45 -8.59 16.39 -5.92
CA VAL A 45 -7.61 15.31 -6.11
C VAL A 45 -7.26 14.72 -4.75
N LEU A 46 -7.33 13.40 -4.62
CA LEU A 46 -6.90 12.64 -3.45
C LEU A 46 -5.63 11.88 -3.78
N ASN A 47 -4.54 12.13 -3.05
CA ASN A 47 -3.27 11.43 -3.23
C ASN A 47 -3.23 10.18 -2.35
N VAL A 48 -3.27 9.01 -2.97
CA VAL A 48 -3.25 7.71 -2.30
C VAL A 48 -1.97 6.97 -2.67
N THR A 49 -1.30 6.37 -1.70
CA THR A 49 -0.16 5.48 -1.97
C THR A 49 -0.35 4.11 -1.31
N ASN A 50 0.04 3.07 -2.02
CA ASN A 50 -0.10 1.67 -1.63
C ASN A 50 1.03 0.85 -2.27
N THR A 51 1.13 -0.43 -1.96
CA THR A 51 1.95 -1.37 -2.73
C THR A 51 1.39 -1.55 -4.13
N ASP A 52 2.24 -1.85 -5.12
CA ASP A 52 1.81 -2.08 -6.49
C ASP A 52 0.86 -3.29 -6.59
N LEU A 53 -0.13 -3.20 -7.49
CA LEU A 53 -1.18 -4.22 -7.70
C LEU A 53 -1.94 -4.65 -6.43
N PHE A 54 -1.93 -3.81 -5.39
CA PHE A 54 -2.49 -4.15 -4.08
C PHE A 54 -3.90 -3.56 -3.84
N ILE A 55 -4.63 -3.28 -4.91
CA ILE A 55 -6.04 -2.85 -4.90
C ILE A 55 -6.69 -3.18 -6.25
N ASP A 56 -7.97 -3.55 -6.24
CA ASP A 56 -8.76 -3.64 -7.47
C ASP A 56 -8.98 -2.24 -8.06
N PRO A 57 -8.41 -1.91 -9.24
CA PRO A 57 -8.49 -0.56 -9.80
C PRO A 57 -9.93 -0.12 -10.13
N GLU A 58 -10.87 -1.05 -10.28
CA GLU A 58 -12.28 -0.71 -10.49
C GLU A 58 -12.89 -0.09 -9.24
N THR A 59 -12.45 -0.47 -8.04
CA THR A 59 -12.93 0.14 -6.79
C THR A 59 -12.51 1.61 -6.68
N ILE A 60 -11.33 1.97 -7.19
CA ILE A 60 -10.90 3.37 -7.29
C ILE A 60 -11.82 4.17 -8.22
N LYS A 61 -12.14 3.63 -9.40
CA LYS A 61 -13.04 4.28 -10.37
C LYS A 61 -14.46 4.48 -9.83
N GLU A 62 -14.96 3.50 -9.06
CA GLU A 62 -16.26 3.60 -8.39
C GLU A 62 -16.25 4.72 -7.35
N PHE A 63 -15.20 4.83 -6.54
CA PHE A 63 -15.01 5.92 -5.60
C PHE A 63 -14.95 7.29 -6.31
N GLU A 64 -14.14 7.43 -7.37
CA GLU A 64 -14.03 8.67 -8.15
C GLU A 64 -15.39 9.12 -8.69
N LYS A 65 -16.19 8.17 -9.15
CA LYS A 65 -17.53 8.43 -9.68
C LYS A 65 -18.50 8.83 -8.56
N GLU A 66 -18.51 8.11 -7.43
CA GLU A 66 -19.44 8.36 -6.33
C GLU A 66 -19.19 9.73 -5.67
N TYR A 67 -17.91 10.09 -5.49
CA TYR A 67 -17.52 11.32 -4.79
C TYR A 67 -17.15 12.49 -5.73
N ASN A 68 -17.29 12.31 -7.04
CA ASN A 68 -16.94 13.30 -8.06
C ASN A 68 -15.56 13.92 -7.85
N CYS A 69 -14.58 13.05 -7.64
CA CYS A 69 -13.17 13.42 -7.41
C CYS A 69 -12.23 12.70 -8.38
N LYS A 70 -10.93 12.92 -8.20
CA LYS A 70 -9.85 12.19 -8.88
C LYS A 70 -8.94 11.58 -7.82
N VAL A 71 -8.57 10.32 -7.98
CA VAL A 71 -7.54 9.66 -7.18
C VAL A 71 -6.23 9.65 -7.95
N ASN A 72 -5.22 10.29 -7.39
CA ASN A 72 -3.84 10.16 -7.83
C ASN A 72 -3.21 9.01 -7.05
N TYR A 73 -3.19 7.84 -7.68
CA TYR A 73 -2.72 6.61 -7.06
C TYR A 73 -1.26 6.37 -7.42
N THR A 74 -0.42 6.25 -6.39
CA THR A 74 1.00 5.95 -6.51
C THR A 74 1.33 4.69 -5.72
N PHE A 75 2.48 4.10 -5.97
CA PHE A 75 2.91 2.90 -5.29
C PHE A 75 4.34 3.00 -4.77
N PHE A 76 4.65 2.15 -3.82
CA PHE A 76 5.96 1.96 -3.20
C PHE A 76 6.27 0.45 -3.11
N GLU A 77 7.53 0.10 -2.99
CA GLU A 77 7.97 -1.28 -2.74
C GLU A 77 8.07 -1.57 -1.25
N GLU A 78 8.68 -0.67 -0.47
CA GLU A 78 8.88 -0.81 0.98
C GLU A 78 8.27 0.38 1.75
N ASN A 79 7.73 0.10 2.95
CA ASN A 79 7.12 1.14 3.80
C ASN A 79 8.07 2.31 4.09
N GLU A 80 9.37 2.05 4.18
CA GLU A 80 10.42 3.03 4.45
C GLU A 80 10.55 4.10 3.36
N GLU A 81 10.11 3.81 2.13
CA GLU A 81 10.15 4.76 1.02
C GLU A 81 9.19 5.92 1.25
N TYR A 82 7.88 5.64 1.43
CA TYR A 82 6.91 6.71 1.67
C TYR A 82 7.15 7.39 3.01
N TYR A 83 7.59 6.64 4.04
CA TYR A 83 7.93 7.20 5.32
C TYR A 83 9.03 8.26 5.21
N THR A 84 10.11 7.95 4.48
CA THR A 84 11.22 8.89 4.26
C THR A 84 10.79 10.12 3.46
N LYS A 85 10.00 9.93 2.40
CA LYS A 85 9.46 11.01 1.57
C LYS A 85 8.52 11.92 2.36
N LEU A 86 7.64 11.33 3.17
CA LEU A 86 6.71 12.06 4.03
C LEU A 86 7.46 12.86 5.10
N LYS A 87 8.44 12.24 5.76
CA LYS A 87 9.26 12.87 6.83
C LYS A 87 10.11 14.02 6.32
N SER A 88 10.63 13.91 5.11
CA SER A 88 11.40 14.98 4.46
C SER A 88 10.52 16.09 3.87
N GLY A 89 9.21 15.89 3.77
CA GLY A 89 8.28 16.81 3.09
C GLY A 89 8.41 16.79 1.56
N ALA A 90 9.09 15.77 1.00
CA ALA A 90 9.28 15.63 -0.45
C ALA A 90 7.98 15.28 -1.18
N GLU A 91 7.09 14.54 -0.53
CA GLU A 91 5.78 14.18 -1.07
C GLU A 91 4.69 14.38 -0.02
N LYS A 92 3.47 14.65 -0.49
CA LYS A 92 2.27 14.77 0.34
C LYS A 92 1.29 13.69 -0.09
N TYR A 93 0.88 12.86 0.86
CA TYR A 93 -0.15 11.86 0.69
C TYR A 93 -1.37 12.23 1.52
N ASP A 94 -2.55 11.85 1.05
CA ASP A 94 -3.80 12.00 1.80
C ASP A 94 -4.21 10.69 2.48
N VAL A 95 -3.93 9.56 1.82
CA VAL A 95 -4.15 8.21 2.36
C VAL A 95 -2.94 7.35 2.03
N ILE A 96 -2.52 6.57 3.00
CA ILE A 96 -1.43 5.58 2.85
C ILE A 96 -1.96 4.22 3.31
N VAL A 97 -1.59 3.15 2.60
CA VAL A 97 -1.62 1.80 3.16
C VAL A 97 -0.29 1.57 3.89
N ALA A 98 -0.37 1.31 5.18
CA ALA A 98 0.81 1.13 6.03
C ALA A 98 0.73 -0.19 6.79
N SER A 99 1.82 -0.95 6.80
CA SER A 99 1.92 -2.15 7.62
C SER A 99 1.93 -1.79 9.12
N ASP A 100 1.48 -2.69 9.94
CA ASP A 100 1.29 -2.51 11.40
C ASP A 100 2.49 -1.90 12.12
N TYR A 101 3.69 -2.38 11.84
CA TYR A 101 4.93 -1.86 12.46
C TYR A 101 5.23 -0.41 12.07
N MET A 102 4.84 -0.02 10.86
CA MET A 102 5.01 1.34 10.38
C MET A 102 3.92 2.25 10.95
N VAL A 103 2.69 1.75 11.12
CA VAL A 103 1.62 2.46 11.86
C VAL A 103 2.10 2.79 13.27
N ASP A 104 2.65 1.81 14.00
CA ASP A 104 3.21 2.02 15.34
C ASP A 104 4.30 3.10 15.36
N THR A 105 5.21 3.05 14.40
CA THR A 105 6.28 4.04 14.24
C THR A 105 5.71 5.43 13.99
N MET A 106 4.79 5.57 13.04
CA MET A 106 4.20 6.85 12.66
C MET A 106 3.32 7.45 13.77
N ILE A 107 2.65 6.62 14.58
CA ILE A 107 1.93 7.06 15.79
C ILE A 107 2.90 7.65 16.79
N LYS A 108 3.98 6.94 17.12
CA LYS A 108 5.01 7.40 18.07
C LYS A 108 5.68 8.70 17.64
N GLU A 109 5.84 8.91 16.36
CA GLU A 109 6.40 10.14 15.77
C GLU A 109 5.36 11.24 15.53
N ASN A 110 4.09 11.02 15.89
CA ASN A 110 2.98 11.99 15.72
C ASN A 110 2.78 12.42 14.24
N MET A 111 2.93 11.48 13.33
CA MET A 111 2.83 11.70 11.87
C MET A 111 1.42 11.42 11.33
N LEU A 112 0.54 10.76 12.11
CA LEU A 112 -0.80 10.39 11.70
C LEU A 112 -1.87 11.33 12.27
N GLU A 113 -2.93 11.53 11.50
CA GLU A 113 -4.16 12.18 11.95
C GLU A 113 -5.02 11.21 12.73
N LYS A 114 -5.65 11.69 13.81
CA LYS A 114 -6.67 10.91 14.52
C LYS A 114 -7.93 10.78 13.65
N LEU A 115 -8.41 9.56 13.51
CA LEU A 115 -9.60 9.28 12.71
C LEU A 115 -10.88 9.71 13.46
N ASP A 116 -11.73 10.44 12.75
CA ASP A 116 -13.10 10.69 13.20
C ASP A 116 -13.97 9.48 12.85
N LYS A 117 -14.26 8.64 13.83
CA LYS A 117 -15.04 7.41 13.66
C LYS A 117 -16.43 7.65 13.09
N ASN A 118 -17.02 8.83 13.33
CA ASN A 118 -18.32 9.18 12.76
C ASN A 118 -18.26 9.37 11.24
N LYS A 119 -17.07 9.62 10.69
CA LYS A 119 -16.83 9.76 9.25
C LYS A 119 -16.43 8.46 8.57
N ILE A 120 -16.18 7.40 9.34
CA ILE A 120 -15.76 6.08 8.87
C ILE A 120 -16.63 4.99 9.54
N PRO A 121 -17.96 5.00 9.35
CA PRO A 121 -18.85 4.05 10.02
C PRO A 121 -18.57 2.58 9.67
N ASN A 122 -18.02 2.29 8.47
CA ASN A 122 -17.70 0.92 8.08
C ASN A 122 -16.53 0.30 8.86
N MET A 123 -15.75 1.07 9.62
CA MET A 123 -14.76 0.50 10.54
C MET A 123 -15.39 -0.36 11.65
N ASP A 124 -16.70 -0.16 11.95
CA ASP A 124 -17.44 -1.03 12.87
C ASP A 124 -17.67 -2.45 12.32
N LYS A 125 -17.40 -2.66 11.03
CA LYS A 125 -17.45 -3.98 10.36
C LYS A 125 -16.15 -4.77 10.53
N VAL A 126 -15.11 -4.19 11.13
CA VAL A 126 -13.88 -4.94 11.43
C VAL A 126 -14.21 -6.10 12.37
N LYS A 127 -13.81 -7.31 11.97
CA LYS A 127 -14.02 -8.56 12.72
C LYS A 127 -13.47 -8.45 14.14
N LYS A 128 -14.16 -9.08 15.08
CA LYS A 128 -13.82 -8.97 16.53
C LYS A 128 -12.42 -9.44 16.86
N GLU A 129 -11.96 -10.49 16.19
CA GLU A 129 -10.61 -11.07 16.36
C GLU A 129 -9.49 -10.13 15.93
N TYR A 130 -9.78 -9.13 15.09
CA TYR A 130 -8.80 -8.15 14.59
C TYR A 130 -8.94 -6.78 15.26
N ARG A 131 -9.64 -6.74 16.40
CA ARG A 131 -9.72 -5.55 17.26
C ARG A 131 -8.68 -5.63 18.39
N ASN A 132 -8.36 -4.50 18.98
CA ASN A 132 -7.37 -4.38 20.06
C ASN A 132 -5.95 -4.83 19.65
N LEU A 133 -5.57 -4.57 18.42
CA LEU A 133 -4.20 -4.81 17.94
C LEU A 133 -3.22 -3.90 18.69
N VAL A 134 -2.04 -4.42 19.01
CA VAL A 134 -1.07 -3.76 19.90
C VAL A 134 -0.63 -2.38 19.41
N PHE A 135 -0.56 -2.20 18.09
CA PHE A 135 -0.09 -0.95 17.47
C PHE A 135 -1.13 0.19 17.49
N ASP A 136 -2.43 -0.14 17.44
CA ASP A 136 -3.54 0.83 17.53
C ASP A 136 -4.79 0.17 18.15
N PRO A 137 -4.82 -0.09 19.46
CA PRO A 137 -5.84 -0.92 20.10
C PRO A 137 -7.27 -0.40 19.95
N THR A 138 -7.43 0.89 19.74
CA THR A 138 -8.73 1.55 19.69
C THR A 138 -9.10 2.08 18.31
N PHE A 139 -8.30 1.78 17.28
CA PHE A 139 -8.49 2.34 15.94
C PHE A 139 -8.58 3.87 15.94
N GLU A 140 -7.68 4.52 16.67
CA GLU A 140 -7.62 5.98 16.66
C GLU A 140 -6.92 6.54 15.41
N TYR A 141 -6.06 5.77 14.77
CA TYR A 141 -5.20 6.24 13.69
C TYR A 141 -5.28 5.40 12.42
N SER A 142 -5.81 4.17 12.51
CA SER A 142 -5.75 3.21 11.43
C SER A 142 -7.06 2.42 11.28
N VAL A 143 -7.33 1.96 10.05
CA VAL A 143 -8.40 1.00 9.77
C VAL A 143 -7.79 -0.18 9.03
N PRO A 144 -7.91 -1.42 9.51
CA PRO A 144 -7.37 -2.60 8.84
C PRO A 144 -7.90 -2.74 7.41
N TYR A 145 -7.00 -3.00 6.48
CA TYR A 145 -7.28 -3.16 5.04
C TYR A 145 -7.18 -4.61 4.59
N THR A 146 -6.00 -5.22 4.80
CA THR A 146 -5.75 -6.62 4.46
C THR A 146 -4.96 -7.30 5.58
N ILE A 147 -4.97 -8.63 5.54
CA ILE A 147 -4.16 -9.47 6.43
C ILE A 147 -3.30 -10.36 5.57
N GLY A 148 -2.02 -10.06 5.55
CA GLY A 148 -0.99 -10.89 4.94
C GLY A 148 -0.41 -11.90 5.92
N ASN A 149 0.18 -12.95 5.38
CA ASN A 149 0.96 -13.89 6.17
C ASN A 149 2.15 -14.40 5.37
N ILE A 150 3.23 -14.70 6.06
CA ILE A 150 4.41 -15.32 5.45
C ILE A 150 4.57 -16.73 6.00
N GLY A 151 4.80 -17.66 5.09
CA GLY A 151 5.06 -19.04 5.39
C GLY A 151 6.12 -19.63 4.45
N ILE A 152 6.09 -20.94 4.30
CA ILE A 152 6.97 -21.67 3.41
C ILE A 152 6.15 -22.30 2.30
N ALA A 153 6.52 -22.06 1.05
CA ALA A 153 6.03 -22.82 -0.08
C ALA A 153 7.11 -23.75 -0.63
N TYR A 154 6.69 -24.92 -1.12
CA TYR A 154 7.59 -25.90 -1.69
C TYR A 154 6.93 -26.71 -2.80
N ASP A 155 7.75 -27.21 -3.73
CA ASP A 155 7.31 -28.13 -4.77
C ASP A 155 7.35 -29.56 -4.22
N LYS A 156 6.17 -30.13 -3.92
CA LYS A 156 6.01 -31.49 -3.35
C LYS A 156 6.50 -32.62 -4.26
N SER A 157 6.75 -32.34 -5.54
CA SER A 157 7.33 -33.30 -6.45
C SER A 157 8.86 -33.41 -6.32
N LYS A 158 9.49 -32.40 -5.71
CA LYS A 158 10.95 -32.26 -5.58
C LYS A 158 11.43 -32.26 -4.13
N GLN A 159 10.53 -31.97 -3.19
CA GLN A 159 10.82 -31.77 -1.78
C GLN A 159 9.86 -32.56 -0.92
N GLU A 160 10.37 -33.26 0.09
CA GLU A 160 9.57 -33.85 1.15
C GLU A 160 8.85 -32.74 1.95
N LYS A 161 7.78 -33.11 2.64
CA LYS A 161 7.02 -32.19 3.47
C LYS A 161 7.94 -31.41 4.42
N VAL A 162 7.78 -30.09 4.41
CA VAL A 162 8.40 -29.17 5.35
C VAL A 162 7.38 -28.68 6.36
N ASP A 163 7.82 -28.37 7.58
CA ASP A 163 6.94 -27.86 8.63
C ASP A 163 7.66 -26.90 9.60
N SER A 164 8.87 -26.50 9.29
CA SER A 164 9.72 -25.68 10.18
C SER A 164 10.50 -24.63 9.42
N TRP A 165 10.65 -23.45 10.00
CA TRP A 165 11.58 -22.45 9.47
C TRP A 165 13.01 -22.98 9.35
N ALA A 166 13.40 -23.93 10.20
CA ALA A 166 14.72 -24.55 10.16
C ALA A 166 15.01 -25.27 8.83
N ASP A 167 13.98 -25.70 8.08
CA ASP A 167 14.14 -26.34 6.77
C ASP A 167 14.81 -25.40 5.75
N LEU A 168 14.63 -24.07 5.91
CA LEU A 168 15.31 -23.05 5.08
C LEU A 168 16.81 -22.91 5.42
N TRP A 169 17.27 -23.51 6.51
CA TRP A 169 18.68 -23.58 6.94
C TRP A 169 19.30 -24.96 6.75
N ASP A 170 18.52 -25.95 6.29
CA ASP A 170 19.02 -27.30 6.10
C ASP A 170 20.00 -27.38 4.92
N LYS A 171 21.20 -27.90 5.17
CA LYS A 171 22.26 -28.08 4.16
C LYS A 171 21.85 -28.95 2.99
N LYS A 172 20.86 -29.87 3.19
CA LYS A 172 20.30 -30.70 2.11
C LYS A 172 19.62 -29.88 1.02
N ASN A 173 19.14 -28.66 1.37
CA ASN A 173 18.45 -27.75 0.47
C ASN A 173 19.39 -26.69 -0.15
N LYS A 174 20.70 -26.88 -0.06
CA LYS A 174 21.69 -25.92 -0.58
C LYS A 174 21.49 -25.63 -2.07
N GLY A 175 21.36 -24.33 -2.38
CA GLY A 175 21.15 -23.83 -3.77
C GLY A 175 19.73 -23.99 -4.28
N GLU A 176 18.78 -24.42 -3.41
CA GLU A 176 17.39 -24.66 -3.76
C GLU A 176 16.40 -23.82 -2.93
N VAL A 177 16.93 -23.04 -1.98
CA VAL A 177 16.14 -22.16 -1.09
C VAL A 177 16.12 -20.75 -1.65
N VAL A 178 14.95 -20.17 -1.76
CA VAL A 178 14.76 -18.74 -2.06
C VAL A 178 14.17 -18.03 -0.85
N MET A 179 14.71 -16.88 -0.52
CA MET A 179 14.25 -16.03 0.58
C MET A 179 13.70 -14.70 0.02
N LEU A 180 12.77 -14.12 0.73
CA LEU A 180 12.39 -12.72 0.49
C LEU A 180 13.55 -11.79 0.87
N ASP A 181 13.69 -10.65 0.17
CA ASP A 181 14.76 -9.69 0.41
C ASP A 181 14.37 -8.60 1.43
N GLY A 182 13.08 -8.49 1.79
CA GLY A 182 12.59 -7.58 2.82
C GLY A 182 13.28 -7.82 4.17
N SER A 183 14.06 -6.84 4.61
CA SER A 183 14.94 -6.99 5.80
C SER A 183 14.16 -7.25 7.08
N ARG A 184 13.01 -6.61 7.25
CA ARG A 184 12.14 -6.76 8.42
C ARG A 184 11.67 -8.20 8.59
N PHE A 185 11.14 -8.78 7.53
CA PHE A 185 10.56 -10.12 7.57
C PHE A 185 11.63 -11.21 7.65
N THR A 186 12.71 -11.05 6.90
CA THR A 186 13.82 -12.00 6.91
C THR A 186 14.49 -12.07 8.28
N MET A 187 14.67 -10.93 8.98
CA MET A 187 15.12 -10.88 10.35
C MET A 187 14.13 -11.54 11.31
N ALA A 188 12.83 -11.26 11.18
CA ALA A 188 11.79 -11.85 12.02
C ALA A 188 11.76 -13.38 11.89
N ILE A 189 11.88 -13.92 10.68
CA ILE A 189 11.94 -15.37 10.43
C ILE A 189 13.17 -15.99 11.13
N ALA A 190 14.32 -15.34 11.04
CA ALA A 190 15.51 -15.81 11.73
C ALA A 190 15.35 -15.78 13.26
N MET A 191 14.69 -14.74 13.81
CA MET A 191 14.37 -14.65 15.22
C MET A 191 13.44 -15.79 15.65
N ILE A 192 12.33 -16.01 14.94
CA ILE A 192 11.39 -17.10 15.24
C ILE A 192 12.09 -18.45 15.20
N LYS A 193 12.89 -18.70 14.19
CA LYS A 193 13.69 -19.93 14.04
C LYS A 193 14.66 -20.13 15.21
N GLU A 194 15.20 -19.05 15.79
CA GLU A 194 16.09 -19.10 16.97
C GLU A 194 15.32 -19.10 18.30
N GLY A 195 13.98 -19.15 18.28
CA GLY A 195 13.12 -19.09 19.48
C GLY A 195 13.10 -17.71 20.14
N ILE A 196 13.30 -16.66 19.36
CA ILE A 196 13.32 -15.25 19.81
C ILE A 196 12.01 -14.60 19.36
N ASP A 197 11.49 -13.68 20.18
CA ASP A 197 10.36 -12.83 19.80
C ASP A 197 10.72 -12.01 18.55
N PRO A 198 9.97 -12.12 17.42
CA PRO A 198 10.25 -11.39 16.19
C PRO A 198 10.18 -9.87 16.32
N ASN A 199 9.59 -9.37 17.40
CA ASN A 199 9.50 -7.95 17.72
C ASN A 199 10.56 -7.48 18.73
N SER A 200 11.51 -8.34 19.12
CA SER A 200 12.57 -7.95 20.05
C SER A 200 13.45 -6.85 19.45
N THR A 201 13.71 -5.81 20.25
CA THR A 201 14.61 -4.71 19.94
C THR A 201 15.95 -4.82 20.67
N LYS A 202 16.20 -5.94 21.37
CA LYS A 202 17.45 -6.17 22.09
C LYS A 202 18.59 -6.42 21.10
N VAL A 203 19.72 -5.76 21.32
CA VAL A 203 20.88 -5.86 20.43
C VAL A 203 21.38 -7.31 20.33
N GLU A 204 21.42 -8.05 21.43
CA GLU A 204 21.82 -9.46 21.44
C GLU A 204 20.91 -10.36 20.59
N ASP A 205 19.60 -10.12 20.59
CA ASP A 205 18.63 -10.88 19.80
C ASP A 205 18.81 -10.58 18.29
N ILE A 206 18.99 -9.31 17.96
CA ILE A 206 19.25 -8.85 16.59
C ILE A 206 20.56 -9.43 16.06
N GLU A 207 21.65 -9.41 16.86
CA GLU A 207 22.94 -9.99 16.48
C GLU A 207 22.84 -11.50 16.29
N LYS A 208 22.09 -12.22 17.12
CA LYS A 208 21.87 -13.66 16.98
C LYS A 208 21.14 -13.98 15.67
N ALA A 209 20.06 -13.27 15.36
CA ALA A 209 19.32 -13.43 14.10
C ALA A 209 20.20 -13.10 12.88
N LYS A 210 20.95 -12.01 12.92
CA LYS A 210 21.92 -11.63 11.88
C LYS A 210 22.95 -12.75 11.63
N ASN A 211 23.53 -13.30 12.68
CA ASN A 211 24.52 -14.38 12.56
C ASN A 211 23.89 -15.65 11.96
N SER A 212 22.63 -15.96 12.31
CA SER A 212 21.86 -17.05 11.72
C SER A 212 21.69 -16.85 10.22
N LEU A 213 21.31 -15.64 9.76
CA LEU A 213 21.17 -15.30 8.34
C LEU A 213 22.52 -15.34 7.59
N ILE A 214 23.60 -14.86 8.20
CA ILE A 214 24.94 -14.96 7.61
C ILE A 214 25.31 -16.42 7.37
N ALA A 215 24.99 -17.31 8.31
CA ALA A 215 25.21 -18.74 8.14
C ALA A 215 24.34 -19.34 7.02
N GLN A 216 23.09 -18.88 6.89
CA GLN A 216 22.14 -19.31 5.87
C GLN A 216 22.57 -18.92 4.44
N LYS A 217 23.30 -17.81 4.25
CA LYS A 217 23.79 -17.38 2.91
C LYS A 217 24.54 -18.47 2.14
N LYS A 218 25.11 -19.44 2.83
CA LYS A 218 25.81 -20.58 2.20
C LYS A 218 24.86 -21.65 1.64
N ILE A 219 23.57 -21.54 1.96
CA ILE A 219 22.49 -22.47 1.63
C ILE A 219 21.55 -21.86 0.60
N VAL A 220 21.17 -20.61 0.83
CA VAL A 220 20.23 -19.85 0.00
C VAL A 220 20.76 -19.69 -1.43
N LYS A 221 19.88 -19.88 -2.42
CA LYS A 221 20.14 -19.58 -3.83
C LYS A 221 20.23 -18.08 -4.05
N ASN A 222 19.18 -17.35 -3.62
CA ASN A 222 19.09 -15.89 -3.72
C ASN A 222 18.08 -15.33 -2.71
N TYR A 223 18.14 -14.02 -2.53
CA TYR A 223 17.13 -13.20 -1.89
C TYR A 223 16.47 -12.36 -3.00
N VAL A 224 15.15 -12.33 -3.05
CA VAL A 224 14.38 -11.72 -4.15
C VAL A 224 13.11 -11.07 -3.64
N GLY A 225 12.52 -10.18 -4.44
CA GLY A 225 11.19 -9.64 -4.23
C GLY A 225 10.09 -10.70 -4.44
N ASP A 226 8.88 -10.34 -4.06
CA ASP A 226 7.71 -11.23 -3.96
C ASP A 226 7.37 -11.92 -5.28
N ASP A 227 7.27 -11.17 -6.38
CA ASP A 227 6.97 -11.69 -7.71
C ASP A 227 8.03 -12.71 -8.19
N GLN A 228 9.30 -12.40 -7.99
CA GLN A 228 10.37 -13.30 -8.39
C GLN A 228 10.37 -14.58 -7.53
N ALA A 229 10.00 -14.49 -6.25
CA ALA A 229 9.86 -15.65 -5.37
C ALA A 229 8.75 -16.59 -5.89
N LYS A 230 7.60 -16.03 -6.30
CA LYS A 230 6.49 -16.74 -6.95
C LYS A 230 6.93 -17.41 -8.24
N ASP A 231 7.56 -16.66 -9.15
CA ASP A 231 8.00 -17.15 -10.46
C ASP A 231 9.01 -18.29 -10.35
N ASN A 232 9.92 -18.23 -9.37
CA ASN A 232 10.88 -19.31 -9.09
C ASN A 232 10.18 -20.62 -8.66
N LEU A 233 9.04 -20.52 -7.95
CA LEU A 233 8.24 -21.71 -7.63
C LEU A 233 7.47 -22.24 -8.84
N ILE A 234 6.89 -21.36 -9.65
CA ILE A 234 6.13 -21.73 -10.84
C ILE A 234 7.03 -22.46 -11.84
N SER A 235 8.20 -21.89 -12.12
CA SER A 235 9.17 -22.44 -13.05
C SER A 235 9.89 -23.69 -12.52
N GLY A 236 9.85 -23.91 -11.19
CA GLY A 236 10.60 -24.95 -10.53
C GLY A 236 12.07 -24.66 -10.34
N ASP A 237 12.46 -23.39 -10.42
CA ASP A 237 13.80 -22.88 -10.16
C ASP A 237 14.17 -22.89 -8.67
N SER A 238 13.17 -22.93 -7.79
CA SER A 238 13.33 -23.21 -6.36
C SER A 238 12.52 -24.43 -5.95
N LYS A 239 13.00 -25.15 -4.92
CA LYS A 239 12.23 -26.22 -4.30
C LYS A 239 11.54 -25.75 -3.05
N LEU A 240 12.07 -24.73 -2.41
CA LEU A 240 11.67 -24.26 -1.09
C LEU A 240 11.82 -22.75 -1.02
N THR A 241 10.74 -22.06 -0.71
CA THR A 241 10.68 -20.59 -0.78
C THR A 241 9.97 -20.05 0.45
N CYS A 242 10.59 -19.07 1.10
CA CYS A 242 9.90 -18.17 2.01
C CYS A 242 9.06 -17.22 1.16
N ILE A 243 7.74 -17.12 1.41
CA ILE A 243 6.83 -16.40 0.51
C ILE A 243 5.56 -15.96 1.24
N TRP A 244 4.94 -14.91 0.74
CA TRP A 244 3.60 -14.49 1.14
C TRP A 244 2.54 -15.53 0.74
N GLY A 245 1.55 -15.72 1.61
CA GLY A 245 0.48 -16.68 1.37
C GLY A 245 -0.34 -16.41 0.10
N GLY A 246 -0.59 -15.14 -0.23
CA GLY A 246 -1.25 -14.75 -1.48
C GLY A 246 -0.47 -15.20 -2.71
N GLU A 247 0.84 -14.90 -2.74
CA GLU A 247 1.73 -15.29 -3.83
C GLU A 247 1.88 -16.81 -3.94
N ALA A 248 1.90 -17.52 -2.81
CA ALA A 248 1.91 -18.97 -2.79
C ALA A 248 0.63 -19.58 -3.39
N LEU A 249 -0.54 -18.96 -3.15
CA LEU A 249 -1.79 -19.39 -3.75
C LEU A 249 -1.80 -19.15 -5.27
N LEU A 250 -1.31 -18.00 -5.72
CA LEU A 250 -1.14 -17.71 -7.15
C LEU A 250 -0.20 -18.72 -7.81
N ALA A 251 0.96 -19.00 -7.17
CA ALA A 251 1.88 -20.02 -7.66
C ALA A 251 1.23 -21.42 -7.75
N LYS A 252 0.40 -21.79 -6.75
CA LYS A 252 -0.33 -23.05 -6.75
C LYS A 252 -1.38 -23.17 -7.86
N ASP A 253 -1.97 -22.04 -8.26
CA ASP A 253 -2.92 -22.03 -9.38
C ASP A 253 -2.24 -22.41 -10.70
N GLU A 254 -1.00 -21.98 -10.91
CA GLU A 254 -0.20 -22.28 -12.10
C GLU A 254 0.58 -23.60 -12.00
N ASN A 255 1.13 -23.92 -10.82
CA ASN A 255 1.86 -25.17 -10.57
C ASN A 255 1.19 -25.96 -9.43
N LYS A 256 0.41 -26.98 -9.76
CA LYS A 256 -0.35 -27.82 -8.80
C LYS A 256 0.54 -28.63 -7.83
N ASN A 257 1.85 -28.66 -8.04
CA ASN A 257 2.78 -29.27 -7.10
C ASN A 257 3.19 -28.31 -5.97
N VAL A 258 2.88 -27.04 -6.06
CA VAL A 258 3.16 -26.08 -4.99
C VAL A 258 2.25 -26.36 -3.79
N GLU A 259 2.83 -26.49 -2.62
CA GLU A 259 2.16 -26.55 -1.32
C GLU A 259 2.67 -25.40 -0.44
N PHE A 260 1.75 -24.82 0.34
CA PHE A 260 2.05 -23.75 1.30
C PHE A 260 1.76 -24.25 2.71
N VAL A 261 2.67 -23.94 3.64
CA VAL A 261 2.55 -24.35 5.05
C VAL A 261 2.90 -23.21 5.99
N PHE A 262 2.23 -23.19 7.12
CA PHE A 262 2.65 -22.42 8.28
C PHE A 262 3.61 -23.26 9.10
N PRO A 263 4.84 -22.75 9.35
CA PRO A 263 5.82 -23.46 10.16
C PRO A 263 5.33 -23.63 11.62
N LYS A 264 5.73 -24.71 12.26
CA LYS A 264 5.33 -25.07 13.62
C LYS A 264 5.79 -24.08 14.69
N GLU A 265 6.84 -23.32 14.42
CA GLU A 265 7.33 -22.25 15.31
C GLU A 265 6.43 -21.00 15.27
N GLY A 266 5.50 -20.95 14.34
CA GLY A 266 4.60 -19.82 14.09
C GLY A 266 4.88 -19.13 12.77
N ALA A 267 3.83 -18.62 12.14
CA ALA A 267 3.90 -17.80 10.94
C ALA A 267 3.93 -16.31 11.30
N ILE A 268 4.38 -15.48 10.37
CA ILE A 268 4.27 -14.02 10.48
C ILE A 268 2.92 -13.61 9.92
N PHE A 269 2.19 -12.80 10.67
CA PHE A 269 0.98 -12.12 10.22
C PHE A 269 1.23 -10.63 10.22
N ILE A 270 0.82 -9.95 9.15
CA ILE A 270 0.91 -8.51 8.96
C ILE A 270 -0.48 -7.96 8.70
N PHE A 271 -0.76 -6.86 9.35
CA PHE A 271 -1.96 -6.06 9.09
C PHE A 271 -1.57 -4.84 8.28
N ASP A 272 -2.06 -4.76 7.05
CA ASP A 272 -1.97 -3.52 6.29
C ASP A 272 -3.18 -2.65 6.62
N ASN A 273 -2.95 -1.37 6.77
CA ASN A 273 -3.93 -0.47 7.34
C ASN A 273 -4.03 0.82 6.51
N TRP A 274 -5.25 1.31 6.33
CA TRP A 274 -5.49 2.65 5.87
C TRP A 274 -5.16 3.65 6.96
N VAL A 275 -4.32 4.64 6.66
CA VAL A 275 -3.98 5.75 7.56
C VAL A 275 -4.05 7.08 6.82
N ILE A 276 -4.30 8.16 7.58
CA ILE A 276 -4.29 9.54 7.09
C ILE A 276 -3.06 10.23 7.67
N PRO A 277 -2.09 10.67 6.84
CA PRO A 277 -0.99 11.49 7.33
C PRO A 277 -1.48 12.81 7.89
N LYS A 278 -0.85 13.28 8.95
CA LYS A 278 -1.21 14.55 9.62
C LYS A 278 -1.11 15.77 8.69
N VAL A 279 -0.23 15.69 7.70
CA VAL A 279 0.00 16.75 6.69
C VAL A 279 -1.01 16.73 5.55
N SER A 280 -1.92 15.77 5.50
CA SER A 280 -2.98 15.74 4.49
C SER A 280 -3.82 17.02 4.50
N GLU A 281 -4.05 17.56 3.32
CA GLU A 281 -4.90 18.73 3.10
C GLU A 281 -6.35 18.33 2.76
N ASN A 282 -6.60 17.02 2.50
CA ASN A 282 -7.90 16.46 2.06
C ASN A 282 -8.50 15.49 3.06
N LYS A 283 -8.32 15.69 4.38
CA LYS A 283 -8.71 14.76 5.45
C LYS A 283 -10.16 14.26 5.38
N GLU A 284 -11.09 15.11 4.96
CA GLU A 284 -12.50 14.70 4.79
C GLU A 284 -12.69 13.71 3.63
N LEU A 285 -12.04 13.97 2.50
CA LEU A 285 -12.12 13.07 1.34
C LEU A 285 -11.34 11.78 1.62
N ALA A 286 -10.22 11.86 2.37
CA ALA A 286 -9.45 10.72 2.84
C ALA A 286 -10.31 9.81 3.75
N ALA A 287 -11.05 10.37 4.71
CA ALA A 287 -11.95 9.59 5.56
C ALA A 287 -13.06 8.91 4.74
N LYS A 288 -13.64 9.60 3.75
CA LYS A 288 -14.63 9.00 2.83
C LYS A 288 -14.02 7.87 1.99
N PHE A 289 -12.76 8.00 1.57
CA PHE A 289 -12.07 6.94 0.84
C PHE A 289 -11.88 5.71 1.71
N ILE A 290 -11.41 5.88 2.94
CA ILE A 290 -11.24 4.79 3.89
C ILE A 290 -12.58 4.12 4.21
N ASP A 291 -13.64 4.90 4.43
CA ASP A 291 -14.97 4.35 4.67
C ASP A 291 -15.51 3.55 3.47
N PHE A 292 -15.33 4.08 2.25
CA PHE A 292 -15.71 3.41 1.01
C PHE A 292 -14.96 2.08 0.85
N MET A 293 -13.63 2.08 1.04
CA MET A 293 -12.79 0.87 0.92
C MET A 293 -13.07 -0.14 2.03
N SER A 294 -13.67 0.31 3.15
CA SER A 294 -14.07 -0.55 4.28
C SER A 294 -15.50 -1.10 4.14
N ARG A 295 -16.24 -0.78 3.08
CA ARG A 295 -17.53 -1.44 2.79
C ARG A 295 -17.29 -2.94 2.58
N PRO A 296 -18.11 -3.84 3.15
CA PRO A 296 -17.88 -5.29 3.04
C PRO A 296 -17.67 -5.78 1.61
N GLU A 297 -18.52 -5.34 0.68
CA GLU A 297 -18.43 -5.73 -0.73
C GLU A 297 -17.19 -5.19 -1.44
N ILE A 298 -16.72 -3.99 -1.08
CA ILE A 298 -15.50 -3.38 -1.64
C ILE A 298 -14.26 -4.04 -1.05
N SER A 299 -14.24 -4.23 0.28
CA SER A 299 -13.16 -4.94 0.96
C SER A 299 -12.99 -6.37 0.43
N ALA A 300 -14.10 -7.10 0.27
CA ALA A 300 -14.07 -8.46 -0.27
C ALA A 300 -13.50 -8.50 -1.71
N ARG A 301 -13.85 -7.53 -2.55
CA ARG A 301 -13.30 -7.44 -3.93
C ARG A 301 -11.81 -7.18 -3.91
N ASN A 302 -11.37 -6.20 -3.12
CA ASN A 302 -9.94 -5.89 -2.98
C ASN A 302 -9.16 -7.10 -2.46
N CYS A 303 -9.62 -7.73 -1.37
CA CYS A 303 -8.95 -8.89 -0.79
C CYS A 303 -8.94 -10.10 -1.75
N ASN A 304 -10.01 -10.32 -2.51
CA ASN A 304 -10.03 -11.36 -3.55
C ASN A 304 -9.07 -11.07 -4.70
N PHE A 305 -8.91 -9.78 -5.08
CA PHE A 305 -7.96 -9.37 -6.11
C PHE A 305 -6.52 -9.66 -5.70
N VAL A 306 -6.14 -9.28 -4.49
CA VAL A 306 -4.78 -9.47 -3.97
C VAL A 306 -4.54 -10.84 -3.31
N LYS A 307 -5.57 -11.69 -3.18
CA LYS A 307 -5.51 -13.01 -2.53
C LYS A 307 -5.11 -12.97 -1.05
N TYR A 308 -5.45 -11.89 -0.35
CA TYR A 308 -5.20 -11.70 1.07
C TYR A 308 -6.48 -11.83 1.91
N GLY A 309 -6.33 -12.00 3.21
CA GLY A 309 -7.46 -12.07 4.14
C GLY A 309 -8.18 -10.74 4.30
N SER A 310 -9.52 -10.76 4.32
CA SER A 310 -10.31 -9.57 4.65
C SER A 310 -10.48 -9.44 6.16
N PRO A 311 -10.12 -8.29 6.75
CA PRO A 311 -10.43 -7.97 8.14
C PRO A 311 -11.88 -7.52 8.35
N ILE A 312 -12.64 -7.29 7.28
CA ILE A 312 -14.03 -6.79 7.29
C ILE A 312 -14.99 -7.98 7.17
N ASP A 313 -16.10 -7.95 7.97
CA ASP A 313 -17.20 -8.92 7.92
C ASP A 313 -18.10 -8.70 6.69
#